data_ae4442371a5ef36d364ddd3733f82edc
#
_entry.id   ae4442371a5ef36d364ddd3733f82edc
#
_cell.length_a   1.000
_cell.length_b   1.000
_cell.length_c   1.000
_cell.angle_alpha   90.00
_cell.angle_beta   90.00
_cell.angle_gamma   90.00
#
_symmetry.space_group_name_H-M   'P 1'
#
loop_
_entity.id
_entity.type
_entity.pdbx_description
1 polymer ?
#
loop_
_entity_poly.entity_id
_entity_poly.type
_entity_poly.pdbx_seq_one_letter_code
_entity_poly.pdbx_strand_id
1 'polypeptide(L)'
;MTAPVGKRERAEALPPDERRAMIIEAVLPLLLEHGEMATTRSIAEAAGIAEGTIFRVFGDKDELIAAVVEHATDPAPIEQAFAAIDLDAPFEEAVTQAVRLVQHRTIVIARLMAAVGPRFHRRGPIPDRPGLIALFAAHRDRITVEPADAARWLAALTMSTSHPMISSESLPAERVAALFLHGVGNEERPC
;
A
#
# COMPACT_ATOMS: atom_id res chain seq x y z
N MET A 1 10.26 -6.32 -58.41
CA MET A 1 10.59 -5.20 -57.47
C MET A 1 10.04 -5.53 -56.12
N THR A 2 10.87 -6.08 -55.26
CA THR A 2 10.53 -6.52 -53.91
C THR A 2 10.92 -5.40 -52.95
N ALA A 3 9.93 -4.83 -52.23
CA ALA A 3 10.17 -3.79 -51.25
C ALA A 3 10.93 -4.37 -50.04
N PRO A 4 11.85 -3.62 -49.39
CA PRO A 4 12.58 -4.09 -48.23
C PRO A 4 11.64 -4.12 -47.02
N VAL A 5 11.60 -5.28 -46.32
CA VAL A 5 10.97 -5.45 -45.05
C VAL A 5 11.64 -4.53 -44.01
N GLY A 6 10.92 -3.54 -43.54
CA GLY A 6 11.39 -2.59 -42.54
C GLY A 6 11.93 -3.30 -41.31
N LYS A 7 13.18 -3.01 -40.97
CA LYS A 7 13.84 -3.40 -39.72
C LYS A 7 13.04 -2.83 -38.57
N ARG A 8 12.33 -3.68 -37.81
CA ARG A 8 11.69 -3.27 -36.54
C ARG A 8 12.78 -2.64 -35.70
N GLU A 9 12.67 -1.35 -35.44
CA GLU A 9 13.49 -0.67 -34.42
C GLU A 9 13.37 -1.45 -33.12
N ARG A 10 14.51 -1.93 -32.60
CA ARG A 10 14.59 -2.50 -31.28
C ARG A 10 14.22 -1.37 -30.32
N ALA A 11 13.11 -1.51 -29.59
CA ALA A 11 12.79 -0.65 -28.49
C ALA A 11 14.03 -0.52 -27.59
N GLU A 12 14.41 0.71 -27.27
CA GLU A 12 15.56 1.03 -26.45
C GLU A 12 15.47 0.25 -25.13
N ALA A 13 16.54 -0.42 -24.75
CA ALA A 13 16.50 -1.29 -23.58
C ALA A 13 16.43 -0.42 -22.32
N LEU A 14 15.36 -0.53 -21.55
CA LEU A 14 15.20 0.16 -20.26
C LEU A 14 16.45 0.01 -19.37
N PRO A 15 16.84 1.06 -18.65
CA PRO A 15 17.86 0.98 -17.59
C PRO A 15 17.58 -0.16 -16.61
N PRO A 16 18.60 -0.76 -15.98
CA PRO A 16 18.41 -1.90 -15.08
C PRO A 16 17.39 -1.65 -13.97
N ASP A 17 17.43 -0.48 -13.33
CA ASP A 17 16.54 -0.11 -12.22
C ASP A 17 15.09 0.09 -12.68
N GLU A 18 14.88 0.74 -13.83
CA GLU A 18 13.55 0.90 -14.42
C GLU A 18 12.95 -0.45 -14.82
N ARG A 19 13.79 -1.34 -15.37
CA ARG A 19 13.37 -2.70 -15.71
C ARG A 19 13.00 -3.48 -14.46
N ARG A 20 13.76 -3.35 -13.38
CA ARG A 20 13.47 -3.97 -12.07
C ARG A 20 12.13 -3.50 -11.53
N ALA A 21 11.89 -2.18 -11.52
CA ALA A 21 10.63 -1.57 -11.06
C ALA A 21 9.44 -2.04 -11.91
N MET A 22 9.55 -2.03 -13.23
CA MET A 22 8.51 -2.50 -14.15
C MET A 22 8.13 -3.97 -13.88
N ILE A 23 9.09 -4.84 -13.62
CA ILE A 23 8.81 -6.26 -13.30
C ILE A 23 8.09 -6.35 -11.97
N ILE A 24 8.53 -5.64 -10.94
CA ILE A 24 7.90 -5.62 -9.61
C ILE A 24 6.43 -5.19 -9.71
N GLU A 25 6.14 -4.10 -10.43
CA GLU A 25 4.79 -3.58 -10.63
C GLU A 25 3.88 -4.59 -11.36
N ALA A 26 4.40 -5.25 -12.40
CA ALA A 26 3.65 -6.25 -13.15
C ALA A 26 3.36 -7.52 -12.34
N VAL A 27 4.24 -7.87 -11.39
CA VAL A 27 4.15 -9.10 -10.61
C VAL A 27 3.27 -8.94 -9.37
N LEU A 28 3.16 -7.75 -8.80
CA LEU A 28 2.35 -7.50 -7.59
C LEU A 28 0.89 -7.99 -7.73
N PRO A 29 0.11 -7.62 -8.76
CA PRO A 29 -1.25 -8.12 -8.93
C PRO A 29 -1.30 -9.64 -9.10
N LEU A 30 -0.33 -10.24 -9.79
CA LEU A 30 -0.25 -11.69 -9.95
C LEU A 30 -0.03 -12.42 -8.62
N LEU A 31 0.83 -11.88 -7.74
CA LEU A 31 1.03 -12.45 -6.40
C LEU A 31 -0.21 -12.27 -5.51
N LEU A 32 -0.95 -11.18 -5.63
CA LEU A 32 -2.21 -10.98 -4.92
C LEU A 32 -3.28 -11.99 -5.33
N GLU A 33 -3.27 -12.47 -6.58
CA GLU A 33 -4.23 -13.43 -7.11
C GLU A 33 -3.81 -14.88 -6.87
N HIS A 34 -2.55 -15.22 -7.12
CA HIS A 34 -2.06 -16.61 -7.16
C HIS A 34 -1.08 -16.95 -6.05
N GLY A 35 -0.57 -15.97 -5.31
CA GLY A 35 0.38 -16.17 -4.22
C GLY A 35 1.63 -16.92 -4.64
N GLU A 36 2.09 -17.83 -3.79
CA GLU A 36 3.25 -18.70 -4.04
C GLU A 36 3.07 -19.64 -5.25
N MET A 37 1.82 -19.87 -5.70
CA MET A 37 1.53 -20.71 -6.88
C MET A 37 1.89 -19.99 -8.21
N ALA A 38 2.13 -18.68 -8.19
CA ALA A 38 2.63 -17.97 -9.37
C ALA A 38 3.95 -18.59 -9.85
N THR A 39 3.97 -19.04 -11.10
CA THR A 39 5.16 -19.67 -11.70
C THR A 39 6.06 -18.61 -12.33
N THR A 40 7.36 -18.91 -12.49
CA THR A 40 8.29 -18.01 -13.20
C THR A 40 7.81 -17.69 -14.61
N ARG A 41 7.15 -18.66 -15.25
CA ARG A 41 6.54 -18.48 -16.57
C ARG A 41 5.39 -17.46 -16.54
N SER A 42 4.42 -17.61 -15.62
CA SER A 42 3.30 -16.65 -15.49
C SER A 42 3.78 -15.25 -15.10
N ILE A 43 4.82 -15.18 -14.30
CA ILE A 43 5.50 -13.91 -13.93
C ILE A 43 6.12 -13.26 -15.16
N ALA A 44 6.84 -14.01 -15.98
CA ALA A 44 7.46 -13.51 -17.20
C ALA A 44 6.41 -13.04 -18.22
N GLU A 45 5.32 -13.79 -18.38
CA GLU A 45 4.18 -13.42 -19.22
C GLU A 45 3.52 -12.11 -18.73
N ALA A 46 3.27 -11.95 -17.43
CA ALA A 46 2.70 -10.73 -16.85
C ALA A 46 3.60 -9.51 -17.05
N ALA A 47 4.92 -9.69 -16.92
CA ALA A 47 5.89 -8.61 -17.11
C ALA A 47 6.27 -8.37 -18.59
N GLY A 48 5.77 -9.18 -19.52
CA GLY A 48 6.09 -9.06 -20.96
C GLY A 48 7.55 -9.32 -21.30
N ILE A 49 8.24 -10.19 -20.55
CA ILE A 49 9.66 -10.50 -20.69
C ILE A 49 9.91 -12.01 -20.90
N ALA A 50 11.12 -12.36 -21.34
CA ALA A 50 11.54 -13.76 -21.35
C ALA A 50 11.82 -14.26 -19.92
N GLU A 51 11.45 -15.52 -19.59
CA GLU A 51 11.63 -16.12 -18.27
C GLU A 51 13.08 -16.01 -17.76
N GLY A 52 14.07 -16.24 -18.61
CA GLY A 52 15.48 -16.09 -18.26
C GLY A 52 15.89 -14.66 -17.87
N THR A 53 15.06 -13.65 -18.17
CA THR A 53 15.29 -12.26 -17.73
C THR A 53 15.03 -12.09 -16.25
N ILE A 54 14.06 -12.83 -15.67
CA ILE A 54 13.76 -12.82 -14.25
C ILE A 54 15.00 -13.22 -13.46
N PHE A 55 15.60 -14.37 -13.79
CA PHE A 55 16.80 -14.88 -13.11
C PHE A 55 18.03 -13.98 -13.26
N ARG A 56 18.12 -13.23 -14.35
CA ARG A 56 19.19 -12.25 -14.55
C ARG A 56 19.02 -10.99 -13.71
N VAL A 57 17.76 -10.60 -13.39
CA VAL A 57 17.46 -9.36 -12.66
C VAL A 57 17.36 -9.62 -11.15
N PHE A 58 16.82 -10.78 -10.73
CA PHE A 58 16.50 -11.10 -9.33
C PHE A 58 17.23 -12.34 -8.79
N GLY A 59 18.04 -13.05 -9.62
CA GLY A 59 18.66 -14.31 -9.20
C GLY A 59 17.68 -15.47 -9.14
N ASP A 60 16.69 -15.40 -8.26
CA ASP A 60 15.64 -16.43 -8.13
C ASP A 60 14.25 -15.84 -7.87
N LYS A 61 13.25 -16.72 -7.72
CA LYS A 61 11.85 -16.35 -7.47
C LYS A 61 11.68 -15.72 -6.07
N ASP A 62 12.41 -16.18 -5.09
CA ASP A 62 12.29 -15.70 -3.71
C ASP A 62 12.85 -14.28 -3.58
N GLU A 63 13.95 -13.97 -4.27
CA GLU A 63 14.47 -12.60 -4.35
C GLU A 63 13.48 -11.66 -5.07
N LEU A 64 12.79 -12.12 -6.12
CA LEU A 64 11.75 -11.34 -6.77
C LEU A 64 10.57 -11.09 -5.81
N ILE A 65 10.06 -12.12 -5.12
CA ILE A 65 8.97 -11.98 -4.14
C ILE A 65 9.39 -11.01 -3.02
N ALA A 66 10.61 -11.14 -2.50
CA ALA A 66 11.14 -10.22 -1.48
C ALA A 66 11.15 -8.77 -1.98
N ALA A 67 11.56 -8.53 -3.22
CA ALA A 67 11.55 -7.20 -3.84
C ALA A 67 10.13 -6.64 -4.02
N VAL A 68 9.14 -7.48 -4.39
CA VAL A 68 7.73 -7.07 -4.47
C VAL A 68 7.18 -6.71 -3.08
N VAL A 69 7.52 -7.49 -2.06
CA VAL A 69 7.13 -7.20 -0.67
C VAL A 69 7.75 -5.89 -0.19
N GLU A 70 9.03 -5.67 -0.46
CA GLU A 70 9.72 -4.42 -0.12
C GLU A 70 9.05 -3.21 -0.78
N HIS A 71 8.77 -3.30 -2.08
CA HIS A 71 8.06 -2.27 -2.83
C HIS A 71 6.64 -1.99 -2.26
N ALA A 72 5.85 -3.03 -2.00
CA ALA A 72 4.51 -2.89 -1.46
C ALA A 72 4.50 -2.31 -0.03
N THR A 73 5.56 -2.53 0.74
CA THR A 73 5.71 -2.03 2.11
C THR A 73 6.45 -0.70 2.21
N ASP A 74 6.96 -0.16 1.10
CA ASP A 74 7.61 1.16 1.06
C ASP A 74 6.66 2.24 1.62
N PRO A 75 7.06 3.03 2.64
CA PRO A 75 6.23 4.08 3.18
C PRO A 75 6.07 5.30 2.25
N ALA A 76 6.96 5.52 1.30
CA ALA A 76 6.99 6.75 0.51
C ALA A 76 5.66 7.04 -0.23
N PRO A 77 4.99 6.10 -0.90
CA PRO A 77 3.74 6.38 -1.61
C PRO A 77 2.60 6.83 -0.69
N ILE A 78 2.46 6.24 0.50
CA ILE A 78 1.40 6.65 1.43
C ILE A 78 1.72 7.99 2.09
N GLU A 79 2.99 8.29 2.36
CA GLU A 79 3.40 9.59 2.90
C GLU A 79 3.14 10.72 1.88
N GLN A 80 3.40 10.48 0.60
CA GLN A 80 3.04 11.40 -0.48
C GLN A 80 1.52 11.59 -0.57
N ALA A 81 0.74 10.52 -0.43
CA ALA A 81 -0.71 10.59 -0.45
C ALA A 81 -1.28 11.38 0.75
N PHE A 82 -0.70 11.24 1.96
CA PHE A 82 -1.07 12.08 3.10
C PHE A 82 -0.74 13.56 2.86
N ALA A 83 0.43 13.86 2.28
CA ALA A 83 0.82 15.23 1.97
C ALA A 83 -0.06 15.89 0.89
N ALA A 84 -0.79 15.10 0.10
CA ALA A 84 -1.74 15.58 -0.90
C ALA A 84 -3.16 15.81 -0.36
N ILE A 85 -3.44 15.47 0.91
CA ILE A 85 -4.73 15.78 1.53
C ILE A 85 -4.85 17.29 1.68
N ASP A 86 -5.99 17.82 1.24
CA ASP A 86 -6.31 19.25 1.39
C ASP A 86 -6.50 19.59 2.89
N LEU A 87 -5.60 20.38 3.42
CA LEU A 87 -5.63 20.82 4.82
C LEU A 87 -6.67 21.92 5.10
N ASP A 88 -7.20 22.57 4.06
CA ASP A 88 -8.28 23.56 4.16
C ASP A 88 -9.67 22.90 4.11
N ALA A 89 -9.75 21.62 3.77
CA ALA A 89 -10.99 20.85 3.81
C ALA A 89 -11.52 20.70 5.25
N PRO A 90 -12.82 20.41 5.44
CA PRO A 90 -13.37 20.09 6.74
C PRO A 90 -12.59 18.96 7.42
N PHE A 91 -12.27 19.11 8.71
CA PHE A 91 -11.43 18.17 9.44
C PHE A 91 -11.91 16.71 9.36
N GLU A 92 -13.23 16.50 9.46
CA GLU A 92 -13.86 15.18 9.33
C GLU A 92 -13.62 14.55 7.96
N GLU A 93 -13.57 15.37 6.90
CA GLU A 93 -13.28 14.92 5.55
C GLU A 93 -11.80 14.55 5.39
N ALA A 94 -10.90 15.40 5.88
CA ALA A 94 -9.46 15.12 5.87
C ALA A 94 -9.12 13.84 6.65
N VAL A 95 -9.74 13.62 7.83
CA VAL A 95 -9.60 12.38 8.61
C VAL A 95 -10.15 11.18 7.82
N THR A 96 -11.30 11.32 7.18
CA THR A 96 -11.90 10.24 6.38
C THR A 96 -11.01 9.86 5.19
N GLN A 97 -10.41 10.83 4.52
CA GLN A 97 -9.44 10.57 3.44
C GLN A 97 -8.21 9.82 3.98
N ALA A 98 -7.67 10.25 5.12
CA ALA A 98 -6.56 9.57 5.78
C ALA A 98 -6.91 8.11 6.13
N VAL A 99 -8.11 7.85 6.66
CA VAL A 99 -8.61 6.50 6.92
C VAL A 99 -8.62 5.66 5.66
N ARG A 100 -9.16 6.17 4.54
CA ARG A 100 -9.20 5.45 3.25
C ARG A 100 -7.80 5.03 2.79
N LEU A 101 -6.82 5.92 2.91
CA LEU A 101 -5.41 5.62 2.56
C LEU A 101 -4.84 4.50 3.42
N VAL A 102 -5.03 4.57 4.75
CA VAL A 102 -4.57 3.54 5.68
C VAL A 102 -5.29 2.21 5.43
N GLN A 103 -6.61 2.22 5.20
CA GLN A 103 -7.40 1.02 4.90
C GLN A 103 -6.90 0.32 3.65
N HIS A 104 -6.81 1.06 2.54
CA HIS A 104 -6.35 0.52 1.26
C HIS A 104 -4.99 -0.17 1.43
N ARG A 105 -4.03 0.53 2.02
CA ARG A 105 -2.69 -0.01 2.27
C ARG A 105 -2.72 -1.25 3.17
N THR A 106 -3.49 -1.22 4.25
CA THR A 106 -3.61 -2.34 5.19
C THR A 106 -4.13 -3.59 4.47
N ILE A 107 -5.18 -3.45 3.66
CA ILE A 107 -5.79 -4.57 2.95
C ILE A 107 -4.82 -5.14 1.90
N VAL A 108 -4.16 -4.28 1.11
CA VAL A 108 -3.20 -4.73 0.07
C VAL A 108 -2.04 -5.47 0.71
N ILE A 109 -1.41 -4.91 1.74
CA ILE A 109 -0.27 -5.54 2.42
C ILE A 109 -0.72 -6.86 3.09
N ALA A 110 -1.86 -6.88 3.78
CA ALA A 110 -2.36 -8.08 4.42
C ALA A 110 -2.63 -9.21 3.42
N ARG A 111 -3.24 -8.90 2.27
CA ARG A 111 -3.47 -9.87 1.19
C ARG A 111 -2.16 -10.39 0.60
N LEU A 112 -1.21 -9.49 0.34
CA LEU A 112 0.11 -9.88 -0.16
C LEU A 112 0.82 -10.80 0.83
N MET A 113 0.85 -10.43 2.12
CA MET A 113 1.48 -11.26 3.16
C MET A 113 0.82 -12.64 3.27
N ALA A 114 -0.50 -12.70 3.24
CA ALA A 114 -1.21 -13.98 3.24
C ALA A 114 -0.89 -14.83 2.00
N ALA A 115 -0.71 -14.21 0.85
CA ALA A 115 -0.43 -14.86 -0.41
C ALA A 115 1.00 -15.40 -0.54
N VAL A 116 2.01 -14.67 -0.02
CA VAL A 116 3.44 -15.05 -0.17
C VAL A 116 3.99 -15.86 1.01
N GLY A 117 3.19 -16.06 2.06
CA GLY A 117 3.57 -16.88 3.22
C GLY A 117 4.46 -16.17 4.25
N PRO A 118 4.63 -16.81 5.43
CA PRO A 118 5.20 -16.16 6.63
C PRO A 118 6.70 -15.84 6.52
N ARG A 119 7.43 -16.46 5.61
CA ARG A 119 8.88 -16.24 5.42
C ARG A 119 9.22 -14.84 4.95
N PHE A 120 8.27 -14.16 4.29
CA PHE A 120 8.43 -12.79 3.78
C PHE A 120 7.88 -11.74 4.74
N HIS A 121 7.30 -12.13 5.89
CA HIS A 121 6.74 -11.20 6.85
C HIS A 121 7.86 -10.41 7.56
N ARG A 122 7.84 -9.10 7.40
CA ARG A 122 8.69 -8.21 8.22
C ARG A 122 8.03 -8.04 9.59
N ARG A 123 8.79 -8.33 10.65
CA ARG A 123 8.37 -8.07 12.03
C ARG A 123 8.95 -6.73 12.47
N GLY A 124 8.13 -5.89 13.07
CA GLY A 124 8.56 -4.60 13.60
C GLY A 124 7.36 -3.77 14.07
N PRO A 125 7.62 -2.72 14.85
CA PRO A 125 6.58 -1.77 15.22
C PRO A 125 6.05 -1.07 13.95
N ILE A 126 4.79 -0.60 14.03
CA ILE A 126 4.23 0.26 12.98
C ILE A 126 5.04 1.55 12.99
N PRO A 127 5.67 1.93 11.87
CA PRO A 127 6.46 3.16 11.83
C PRO A 127 5.56 4.38 11.99
N ASP A 128 6.12 5.44 12.56
CA ASP A 128 5.47 6.74 12.55
C ASP A 128 5.19 7.19 11.11
N ARG A 129 4.12 7.96 10.95
CA ARG A 129 3.65 8.46 9.66
C ARG A 129 3.71 9.99 9.64
N PRO A 130 4.86 10.57 9.20
CA PRO A 130 5.07 12.01 9.22
C PRO A 130 3.95 12.81 8.54
N GLY A 131 3.46 12.35 7.39
CA GLY A 131 2.36 13.00 6.67
C GLY A 131 1.05 13.01 7.47
N LEU A 132 0.73 11.91 8.15
CA LEU A 132 -0.44 11.84 9.02
C LEU A 132 -0.28 12.69 10.29
N ILE A 133 0.92 12.76 10.86
CA ILE A 133 1.24 13.65 11.98
C ILE A 133 1.07 15.11 11.55
N ALA A 134 1.54 15.49 10.35
CA ALA A 134 1.39 16.83 9.81
C ALA A 134 -0.08 17.24 9.62
N LEU A 135 -0.94 16.32 9.14
CA LEU A 135 -2.38 16.53 9.05
C LEU A 135 -2.98 16.92 10.42
N PHE A 136 -2.69 16.16 11.47
CA PHE A 136 -3.17 16.47 12.82
C PHE A 136 -2.55 17.71 13.41
N ALA A 137 -1.29 18.04 13.08
CA ALA A 137 -0.64 19.27 13.51
C ALA A 137 -1.30 20.50 12.89
N ALA A 138 -1.72 20.44 11.61
CA ALA A 138 -2.47 21.50 10.94
C ALA A 138 -3.85 21.75 11.58
N HIS A 139 -4.45 20.72 12.19
CA HIS A 139 -5.74 20.81 12.86
C HIS A 139 -5.60 20.70 14.40
N ARG A 140 -4.55 21.28 14.97
CA ARG A 140 -4.22 21.14 16.39
C ARG A 140 -5.34 21.60 17.33
N ASP A 141 -6.12 22.58 16.94
CA ASP A 141 -7.28 23.10 17.65
C ASP A 141 -8.48 22.14 17.69
N ARG A 142 -8.50 21.14 16.81
CA ARG A 142 -9.58 20.14 16.69
C ARG A 142 -9.30 18.84 17.44
N ILE A 143 -8.13 18.71 18.08
CA ILE A 143 -7.72 17.52 18.82
C ILE A 143 -7.28 17.85 20.23
N THR A 144 -7.51 16.91 21.16
CA THR A 144 -7.16 17.07 22.59
C THR A 144 -5.84 16.40 22.97
N VAL A 145 -5.26 15.63 22.04
CA VAL A 145 -4.04 14.84 22.25
C VAL A 145 -2.91 15.34 21.33
N GLU A 146 -1.69 14.87 21.56
CA GLU A 146 -0.58 15.25 20.67
C GLU A 146 -0.78 14.68 19.24
N PRO A 147 -0.40 15.43 18.19
CA PRO A 147 -0.58 15.00 16.80
C PRO A 147 -0.01 13.62 16.48
N ALA A 148 1.14 13.28 17.08
CA ALA A 148 1.76 11.96 16.89
C ALA A 148 0.92 10.83 17.51
N ASP A 149 0.27 11.07 18.66
CA ASP A 149 -0.62 10.10 19.30
C ASP A 149 -1.92 9.94 18.50
N ALA A 150 -2.51 11.05 18.04
CA ALA A 150 -3.67 11.03 17.17
C ALA A 150 -3.40 10.20 15.89
N ALA A 151 -2.26 10.43 15.23
CA ALA A 151 -1.84 9.70 14.05
C ALA A 151 -1.68 8.19 14.33
N ARG A 152 -1.03 7.85 15.44
CA ARG A 152 -0.82 6.46 15.86
C ARG A 152 -2.14 5.76 16.17
N TRP A 153 -3.04 6.41 16.89
CA TRP A 153 -4.34 5.84 17.24
C TRP A 153 -5.27 5.70 16.05
N LEU A 154 -5.30 6.68 15.14
CA LEU A 154 -6.06 6.55 13.89
C LEU A 154 -5.56 5.35 13.07
N ALA A 155 -4.25 5.23 12.89
CA ALA A 155 -3.65 4.11 12.15
C ALA A 155 -3.96 2.76 12.82
N ALA A 156 -3.86 2.66 14.15
CA ALA A 156 -4.15 1.45 14.90
C ALA A 156 -5.65 1.06 14.81
N LEU A 157 -6.56 2.02 15.00
CA LEU A 157 -8.00 1.80 14.87
C LEU A 157 -8.35 1.34 13.45
N THR A 158 -7.83 2.05 12.43
CA THR A 158 -8.09 1.71 11.03
C THR A 158 -7.56 0.32 10.71
N MET A 159 -6.36 -0.03 11.16
CA MET A 159 -5.80 -1.36 10.94
C MET A 159 -6.64 -2.43 11.62
N SER A 160 -7.07 -2.24 12.88
CA SER A 160 -7.86 -3.24 13.61
C SER A 160 -9.25 -3.46 13.00
N THR A 161 -9.84 -2.45 12.36
CA THR A 161 -11.17 -2.52 11.72
C THR A 161 -11.13 -2.95 10.24
N SER A 162 -9.92 -3.13 9.67
CA SER A 162 -9.76 -3.39 8.23
C SER A 162 -8.87 -4.59 7.91
N HIS A 163 -8.06 -5.06 8.88
CA HIS A 163 -7.16 -6.18 8.64
C HIS A 163 -7.93 -7.51 8.60
N PRO A 164 -7.82 -8.31 7.51
CA PRO A 164 -8.64 -9.52 7.32
C PRO A 164 -8.52 -10.59 8.42
N MET A 165 -7.42 -10.61 9.17
CA MET A 165 -7.24 -11.54 10.29
C MET A 165 -7.87 -11.03 11.60
N ILE A 166 -8.27 -9.78 11.67
CA ILE A 166 -8.84 -9.17 12.89
C ILE A 166 -10.33 -8.92 12.70
N SER A 167 -10.72 -8.45 11.51
CA SER A 167 -12.11 -8.13 11.18
C SER A 167 -12.54 -8.96 9.96
N SER A 168 -13.66 -9.67 10.08
CA SER A 168 -14.24 -10.44 8.98
C SER A 168 -14.75 -9.55 7.85
N GLU A 169 -15.10 -8.31 8.16
CA GLU A 169 -15.56 -7.30 7.21
C GLU A 169 -14.93 -5.94 7.57
N SER A 170 -14.39 -5.25 6.56
CA SER A 170 -13.82 -3.91 6.75
C SER A 170 -14.93 -2.90 6.95
N LEU A 171 -14.83 -2.09 8.01
CA LEU A 171 -15.77 -1.00 8.22
C LEU A 171 -15.60 0.08 7.13
N PRO A 172 -16.68 0.76 6.69
CA PRO A 172 -16.58 1.94 5.84
C PRO A 172 -15.69 3.03 6.47
N ALA A 173 -14.93 3.75 5.66
CA ALA A 173 -13.99 4.75 6.14
C ALA A 173 -14.65 5.85 6.97
N GLU A 174 -15.85 6.26 6.58
CA GLU A 174 -16.68 7.24 7.28
C GLU A 174 -17.02 6.76 8.70
N ARG A 175 -17.28 5.45 8.84
CA ARG A 175 -17.59 4.87 10.15
C ARG A 175 -16.36 4.81 11.04
N VAL A 176 -15.19 4.48 10.49
CA VAL A 176 -13.92 4.48 11.23
C VAL A 176 -13.54 5.90 11.65
N ALA A 177 -13.68 6.87 10.77
CA ALA A 177 -13.46 8.28 11.07
C ALA A 177 -14.39 8.78 12.20
N ALA A 178 -15.68 8.47 12.11
CA ALA A 178 -16.65 8.82 13.16
C ALA A 178 -16.32 8.17 14.51
N LEU A 179 -15.91 6.89 14.52
CA LEU A 179 -15.46 6.21 15.74
C LEU A 179 -14.21 6.86 16.34
N PHE A 180 -13.29 7.30 15.52
CA PHE A 180 -12.08 7.99 15.96
C PHE A 180 -12.40 9.38 16.55
N LEU A 181 -13.26 10.16 15.89
CA LEU A 181 -13.56 11.54 16.27
C LEU A 181 -14.53 11.64 17.46
N HIS A 182 -15.48 10.71 17.56
CA HIS A 182 -16.59 10.82 18.52
C HIS A 182 -16.65 9.64 19.50
N GLY A 183 -15.85 8.58 19.29
CA GLY A 183 -15.89 7.37 20.12
C GLY A 183 -17.13 6.51 19.87
N VAL A 184 -17.41 5.58 20.79
CA VAL A 184 -18.55 4.65 20.75
C VAL A 184 -19.65 4.99 21.77
N GLY A 185 -19.41 5.97 22.63
CA GLY A 185 -20.36 6.44 23.62
C GLY A 185 -21.51 7.24 23.00
N ASN A 186 -22.71 7.16 23.59
CA ASN A 186 -23.73 8.17 23.36
C ASN A 186 -23.30 9.45 24.07
N GLU A 187 -23.25 10.57 23.37
CA GLU A 187 -23.28 11.85 24.07
C GLU A 187 -24.61 11.89 24.85
N GLU A 188 -24.51 11.83 26.16
CA GLU A 188 -25.67 12.13 27.02
C GLU A 188 -26.14 13.52 26.60
N ARG A 189 -27.31 13.62 25.96
CA ARG A 189 -27.98 14.91 25.79
C ARG A 189 -28.10 15.53 27.17
N PRO A 190 -27.49 16.70 27.43
CA PRO A 190 -27.76 17.38 28.66
C PRO A 190 -29.28 17.61 28.77
N CYS A 191 -29.88 17.15 29.88
CA CYS A 191 -31.27 17.41 30.24
C CYS A 191 -31.56 18.90 30.34
#